data_4982052638dbf5ee97dd5343c1f38722
#
_entry.id   4982052638dbf5ee97dd5343c1f38722
#
_cell.length_a   1.000
_cell.length_b   1.000
_cell.length_c   1.000
_cell.angle_alpha   90.00
_cell.angle_beta   90.00
_cell.angle_gamma   90.00
#
_symmetry.space_group_name_H-M   'P 1'
#
loop_
_entity.id
_entity.type
_entity.pdbx_description
1 polymer ?
#
loop_
_entity_poly.entity_id
_entity_poly.type
_entity_poly.pdbx_seq_one_letter_code
_entity_poly.pdbx_strand_id
1 'polypeptide(L)'
;MHGFLSGGSGPDGAGIDSVTPEDLVDLMNRAKTGNLQCAAHAIGDRAAKEVLNAFEVTGISGSIEHAQVLTDADVRRFAALGVRASVQPLHLVDDRDATDVMWSDRADRCFRFADMVRAGTELALGSDAPVSPVDPWGAIRVAVERTGDRRPSWHPEQALTLSQAITASTRHVTQVVTGGPGDVIAVAHNPFDLSGNALAGITSDLTVVGGEVTAAAL
;
A
#
# COMPACT_ATOMS: atom_id res chain seq x y z
N MET A 1 19.80 0.28 -2.55
CA MET A 1 19.48 0.84 -1.20
C MET A 1 19.04 2.26 -1.44
N HIS A 2 17.74 2.48 -1.59
CA HIS A 2 17.20 3.80 -1.88
C HIS A 2 17.16 4.60 -0.59
N GLY A 3 17.58 5.86 -0.62
CA GLY A 3 17.87 6.72 0.52
C GLY A 3 16.70 7.15 1.41
N PHE A 4 15.66 6.33 1.50
CA PHE A 4 14.51 6.58 2.38
C PHE A 4 14.77 6.29 3.85
N LEU A 5 15.79 5.49 4.13
CA LEU A 5 16.20 5.13 5.49
C LEU A 5 17.52 5.78 5.91
N SER A 6 18.08 6.68 5.11
CA SER A 6 19.16 7.53 5.62
C SER A 6 18.55 8.36 6.74
N GLY A 7 18.95 8.05 7.95
CA GLY A 7 18.53 8.75 9.16
C GLY A 7 18.52 10.23 8.88
N GLY A 8 17.34 10.83 8.99
CA GLY A 8 17.01 12.09 8.39
C GLY A 8 18.04 13.15 8.69
N SER A 9 18.60 13.66 7.64
CA SER A 9 19.46 14.84 7.70
C SER A 9 18.68 16.15 7.79
N GLY A 10 17.49 16.12 8.35
CA GLY A 10 16.81 17.32 8.82
C GLY A 10 17.54 17.85 10.05
N PRO A 11 17.46 19.16 10.33
CA PRO A 11 18.23 19.80 11.40
C PRO A 11 18.00 19.20 12.80
N ASP A 12 16.94 18.41 12.97
CA ASP A 12 16.54 17.75 14.23
C ASP A 12 16.48 16.20 14.11
N GLY A 13 16.96 15.63 13.00
CA GLY A 13 16.85 14.19 12.72
C GLY A 13 15.43 13.67 12.40
N ALA A 14 14.48 14.57 12.21
CA ALA A 14 13.06 14.25 12.04
C ALA A 14 12.63 13.99 10.60
N GLY A 15 13.57 13.83 9.65
CA GLY A 15 13.28 13.60 8.24
C GLY A 15 13.23 14.89 7.42
N ILE A 16 12.81 14.78 6.17
CA ILE A 16 12.75 15.89 5.20
C ILE A 16 11.29 16.06 4.77
N ASP A 17 10.79 17.29 4.92
CA ASP A 17 9.51 17.69 4.36
C ASP A 17 9.75 18.31 2.99
N SER A 18 9.13 17.74 1.95
CA SER A 18 9.19 18.27 0.58
C SER A 18 8.21 19.42 0.37
N VAL A 19 7.19 19.53 1.20
CA VAL A 19 6.11 20.53 1.15
C VAL A 19 5.76 20.92 2.57
N THR A 20 5.55 22.21 2.82
CA THR A 20 5.08 22.66 4.14
C THR A 20 3.62 22.25 4.38
N PRO A 21 3.17 22.10 5.64
CA PRO A 21 1.76 21.79 5.93
C PRO A 21 0.77 22.80 5.31
N GLU A 22 1.13 24.08 5.29
CA GLU A 22 0.32 25.16 4.71
C GLU A 22 0.23 25.01 3.18
N ASP A 23 1.35 24.78 2.49
CA ASP A 23 1.36 24.57 1.04
C ASP A 23 0.61 23.30 0.66
N LEU A 24 0.69 22.23 1.47
CA LEU A 24 -0.06 20.99 1.25
C LEU A 24 -1.57 21.24 1.29
N VAL A 25 -2.06 21.99 2.29
CA VAL A 25 -3.48 22.36 2.40
C VAL A 25 -3.91 23.20 1.19
N ASP A 26 -3.09 24.15 0.76
CA ASP A 26 -3.38 24.99 -0.43
C ASP A 26 -3.44 24.15 -1.70
N LEU A 27 -2.50 23.24 -1.91
CA LEU A 27 -2.50 22.31 -3.06
C LEU A 27 -3.74 21.42 -3.05
N MET A 28 -4.11 20.86 -1.90
CA MET A 28 -5.29 20.02 -1.74
C MET A 28 -6.59 20.81 -2.01
N ASN A 29 -6.71 22.05 -1.56
CA ASN A 29 -7.85 22.92 -1.83
C ASN A 29 -7.97 23.25 -3.34
N ARG A 30 -6.85 23.51 -4.02
CA ARG A 30 -6.81 23.71 -5.47
C ARG A 30 -7.24 22.44 -6.22
N ALA A 31 -6.75 21.26 -5.82
CA ALA A 31 -7.17 19.98 -6.39
C ALA A 31 -8.68 19.77 -6.22
N LYS A 32 -9.21 20.03 -5.00
CA LYS A 32 -10.65 19.92 -4.71
C LYS A 32 -11.49 20.85 -5.61
N THR A 33 -11.05 22.09 -5.81
CA THR A 33 -11.71 23.04 -6.70
C THR A 33 -11.71 22.55 -8.16
N GLY A 34 -10.66 21.84 -8.57
CA GLY A 34 -10.54 21.20 -9.87
C GLY A 34 -11.28 19.86 -10.01
N ASN A 35 -12.02 19.43 -8.98
CA ASN A 35 -12.68 18.12 -8.91
C ASN A 35 -11.69 16.95 -9.08
N LEU A 36 -10.50 17.09 -8.52
CA LEU A 36 -9.45 16.06 -8.49
C LEU A 36 -9.40 15.40 -7.12
N GLN A 37 -8.85 14.20 -7.06
CA GLN A 37 -8.43 13.54 -5.83
C GLN A 37 -6.95 13.85 -5.56
N CYS A 38 -6.52 13.66 -4.30
CA CYS A 38 -5.12 13.80 -3.91
C CYS A 38 -4.49 12.44 -3.64
N ALA A 39 -3.26 12.24 -4.12
CA ALA A 39 -2.36 11.18 -3.66
C ALA A 39 -1.14 11.85 -3.01
N ALA A 40 -0.96 11.64 -1.72
CA ALA A 40 0.10 12.29 -0.96
C ALA A 40 1.11 11.25 -0.46
N HIS A 41 2.39 11.46 -0.76
CA HIS A 41 3.47 10.60 -0.30
C HIS A 41 3.77 10.86 1.19
N ALA A 42 3.75 9.81 2.02
CA ALA A 42 4.16 9.89 3.43
C ALA A 42 4.70 8.55 3.94
N ILE A 43 5.99 8.49 4.27
CA ILE A 43 6.65 7.31 4.82
C ILE A 43 6.68 7.35 6.35
N GLY A 44 7.18 8.44 6.93
CA GLY A 44 7.34 8.59 8.39
C GLY A 44 6.03 8.92 9.11
N ASP A 45 5.99 8.63 10.40
CA ASP A 45 4.83 8.88 11.27
C ASP A 45 4.46 10.38 11.37
N ARG A 46 5.46 11.30 11.37
CA ARG A 46 5.22 12.73 11.31
C ARG A 46 4.56 13.13 9.99
N ALA A 47 5.12 12.71 8.86
CA ALA A 47 4.58 13.00 7.54
C ALA A 47 3.15 12.46 7.38
N ALA A 48 2.90 11.21 7.82
CA ALA A 48 1.56 10.62 7.79
C ALA A 48 0.55 11.44 8.61
N LYS A 49 0.93 11.89 9.81
CA LYS A 49 0.10 12.76 10.66
C LYS A 49 -0.21 14.10 9.99
N GLU A 50 0.78 14.74 9.39
CA GLU A 50 0.61 16.05 8.72
C GLU A 50 -0.29 15.93 7.49
N VAL A 51 -0.12 14.87 6.68
CA VAL A 51 -1.00 14.59 5.54
C VAL A 51 -2.42 14.28 5.99
N LEU A 52 -2.62 13.48 7.05
CA LEU A 52 -3.95 13.23 7.62
C LEU A 52 -4.60 14.52 8.15
N ASN A 53 -3.83 15.45 8.74
CA ASN A 53 -4.34 16.76 9.14
C ASN A 53 -4.83 17.57 7.93
N ALA A 54 -4.07 17.55 6.82
CA ALA A 54 -4.47 18.23 5.60
C ALA A 54 -5.74 17.65 4.97
N PHE A 55 -5.88 16.31 4.97
CA PHE A 55 -7.14 15.64 4.55
C PHE A 55 -8.32 16.05 5.45
N GLU A 56 -8.13 16.11 6.77
CA GLU A 56 -9.16 16.50 7.73
C GLU A 56 -9.62 17.95 7.52
N VAL A 57 -8.67 18.88 7.34
CA VAL A 57 -8.97 20.32 7.12
C VAL A 57 -9.65 20.55 5.79
N THR A 58 -9.20 19.90 4.73
CA THR A 58 -9.71 20.15 3.37
C THR A 58 -10.95 19.34 3.03
N GLY A 59 -11.13 18.18 3.66
CA GLY A 59 -12.19 17.22 3.34
C GLY A 59 -12.12 16.74 1.88
N ILE A 60 -10.95 16.77 1.25
CA ILE A 60 -10.74 16.19 -0.08
C ILE A 60 -10.66 14.67 0.02
N SER A 61 -11.08 13.94 -0.99
CA SER A 61 -10.87 12.50 -1.09
C SER A 61 -9.51 12.16 -1.71
N GLY A 62 -8.94 11.01 -1.32
CA GLY A 62 -7.66 10.60 -1.90
C GLY A 62 -6.98 9.46 -1.16
N SER A 63 -5.67 9.37 -1.34
CA SER A 63 -4.83 8.34 -0.74
C SER A 63 -3.57 8.92 -0.10
N ILE A 64 -3.01 8.14 0.82
CA ILE A 64 -1.65 8.32 1.29
C ILE A 64 -0.83 7.17 0.72
N GLU A 65 0.22 7.52 -0.02
CA GLU A 65 1.17 6.58 -0.60
C GLU A 65 2.20 6.17 0.45
N HIS A 66 2.55 4.91 0.47
CA HIS A 66 3.41 4.20 1.41
C HIS A 66 2.76 3.99 2.78
N ALA A 67 2.38 5.03 3.52
CA ALA A 67 1.81 4.91 4.86
C ALA A 67 2.61 3.91 5.72
N GLN A 68 3.96 3.99 5.65
CA GLN A 68 4.84 2.91 6.09
C GLN A 68 5.00 2.88 7.60
N VAL A 69 5.14 4.03 8.26
CA VAL A 69 5.25 4.16 9.71
C VAL A 69 4.04 4.91 10.26
N LEU A 70 3.22 4.25 11.08
CA LEU A 70 1.97 4.81 11.57
C LEU A 70 1.82 4.64 13.08
N THR A 71 1.35 5.67 13.76
CA THR A 71 0.88 5.53 15.15
C THR A 71 -0.50 4.87 15.21
N ASP A 72 -0.92 4.38 16.38
CA ASP A 72 -2.27 3.84 16.58
C ASP A 72 -3.36 4.88 16.32
N ALA A 73 -3.07 6.15 16.60
CA ALA A 73 -3.99 7.25 16.33
C ALA A 73 -4.17 7.44 14.82
N ASP A 74 -3.08 7.41 14.05
CA ASP A 74 -3.12 7.62 12.61
C ASP A 74 -3.83 6.48 11.90
N VAL A 75 -3.58 5.21 12.30
CA VAL A 75 -4.31 4.03 11.77
C VAL A 75 -5.83 4.23 11.86
N ARG A 76 -6.34 4.72 12.98
CA ARG A 76 -7.79 4.98 13.14
C ARG A 76 -8.29 6.14 12.28
N ARG A 77 -7.45 7.16 12.04
CA ARG A 77 -7.82 8.34 11.27
C ARG A 77 -8.00 8.05 9.78
N PHE A 78 -7.26 7.11 9.20
CA PHE A 78 -7.47 6.70 7.81
C PHE A 78 -8.92 6.33 7.54
N ALA A 79 -9.48 5.42 8.34
CA ALA A 79 -10.86 4.98 8.20
C ALA A 79 -11.85 6.11 8.50
N ALA A 80 -11.62 6.89 9.57
CA ALA A 80 -12.51 7.99 9.99
C ALA A 80 -12.60 9.09 8.92
N LEU A 81 -11.52 9.35 8.19
CA LEU A 81 -11.45 10.36 7.13
C LEU A 81 -11.80 9.81 5.73
N GLY A 82 -11.96 8.49 5.59
CA GLY A 82 -12.17 7.85 4.30
C GLY A 82 -10.96 7.97 3.37
N VAL A 83 -9.75 8.08 3.93
CA VAL A 83 -8.50 8.16 3.19
C VAL A 83 -8.01 6.75 2.90
N ARG A 84 -7.71 6.45 1.63
CA ARG A 84 -7.14 5.16 1.21
C ARG A 84 -5.66 5.09 1.58
N ALA A 85 -5.19 3.93 2.03
CA ALA A 85 -3.77 3.65 2.15
C ALA A 85 -3.28 2.87 0.92
N SER A 86 -2.43 3.50 0.13
CA SER A 86 -1.79 2.89 -1.04
C SER A 86 -0.41 2.40 -0.63
N VAL A 87 -0.27 1.09 -0.46
CA VAL A 87 0.89 0.47 0.18
C VAL A 87 1.64 -0.46 -0.77
N GLN A 88 2.93 -0.65 -0.51
CA GLN A 88 3.83 -1.43 -1.36
C GLN A 88 4.41 -2.60 -0.55
N PRO A 89 3.78 -3.79 -0.59
CA PRO A 89 4.25 -4.92 0.22
C PRO A 89 5.69 -5.36 -0.09
N LEU A 90 6.13 -5.23 -1.34
CA LEU A 90 7.50 -5.60 -1.72
C LEU A 90 8.57 -4.75 -1.03
N HIS A 91 8.28 -3.49 -0.67
CA HIS A 91 9.21 -2.65 0.09
C HIS A 91 9.56 -3.26 1.45
N LEU A 92 8.65 -4.03 2.07
CA LEU A 92 8.95 -4.72 3.32
C LEU A 92 10.16 -5.66 3.20
N VAL A 93 10.32 -6.34 2.06
CA VAL A 93 11.42 -7.29 1.85
C VAL A 93 12.78 -6.60 1.87
N ASP A 94 12.84 -5.40 1.30
CA ASP A 94 14.05 -4.60 1.18
C ASP A 94 14.32 -3.79 2.46
N ASP A 95 13.27 -3.28 3.11
CA ASP A 95 13.40 -2.29 4.18
C ASP A 95 13.45 -2.89 5.58
N ARG A 96 12.98 -4.15 5.80
CA ARG A 96 12.82 -4.73 7.13
C ARG A 96 14.09 -4.70 7.98
N ASP A 97 15.24 -5.09 7.39
CA ASP A 97 16.50 -5.17 8.14
C ASP A 97 17.00 -3.76 8.52
N ALA A 98 16.82 -2.79 7.63
CA ALA A 98 17.14 -1.40 7.90
C ALA A 98 16.19 -0.81 8.95
N THR A 99 14.89 -1.16 8.90
CA THR A 99 13.89 -0.76 9.88
C THR A 99 14.24 -1.28 11.28
N ASP A 100 14.61 -2.55 11.41
CA ASP A 100 14.99 -3.16 12.68
C ASP A 100 16.24 -2.50 13.31
N VAL A 101 17.13 -1.96 12.48
CA VAL A 101 18.34 -1.26 12.95
C VAL A 101 18.07 0.21 13.24
N MET A 102 17.45 0.92 12.31
CA MET A 102 17.33 2.38 12.36
C MET A 102 16.11 2.86 13.15
N TRP A 103 15.05 2.05 13.20
CA TRP A 103 13.78 2.35 13.87
C TRP A 103 13.37 1.23 14.83
N SER A 104 14.37 0.65 15.53
CA SER A 104 14.16 -0.44 16.48
C SER A 104 13.15 -0.12 17.59
N ASP A 105 12.99 1.18 17.92
CA ASP A 105 12.02 1.69 18.90
C ASP A 105 10.59 1.79 18.37
N ARG A 106 10.39 1.59 17.07
CA ARG A 106 9.10 1.73 16.38
C ARG A 106 8.92 0.78 15.20
N ALA A 107 9.70 -0.29 15.09
CA ALA A 107 9.60 -1.28 14.01
C ALA A 107 8.20 -1.93 13.96
N ASP A 108 7.53 -2.07 15.11
CA ASP A 108 6.16 -2.54 15.26
C ASP A 108 5.10 -1.60 14.64
N ARG A 109 5.49 -0.35 14.33
CA ARG A 109 4.63 0.63 13.66
C ARG A 109 4.76 0.61 12.14
N CYS A 110 5.63 -0.24 11.59
CA CYS A 110 5.92 -0.29 10.16
C CYS A 110 5.06 -1.33 9.45
N PHE A 111 4.58 -0.98 8.24
CA PHE A 111 3.80 -1.87 7.38
C PHE A 111 2.59 -2.51 8.09
N ARG A 112 1.77 -1.68 8.74
CA ARG A 112 0.64 -2.07 9.61
C ARG A 112 -0.61 -2.47 8.83
N PHE A 113 -0.49 -3.38 7.88
CA PHE A 113 -1.57 -3.71 6.94
C PHE A 113 -2.80 -4.28 7.64
N ALA A 114 -2.63 -5.26 8.54
CA ALA A 114 -3.76 -5.86 9.24
C ALA A 114 -4.44 -4.90 10.20
N ASP A 115 -3.68 -4.01 10.86
CA ASP A 115 -4.27 -2.98 11.74
C ASP A 115 -5.12 -2.00 10.94
N MET A 116 -4.65 -1.55 9.76
CA MET A 116 -5.41 -0.67 8.89
C MET A 116 -6.72 -1.32 8.43
N VAL A 117 -6.66 -2.59 7.99
CA VAL A 117 -7.88 -3.34 7.60
C VAL A 117 -8.83 -3.51 8.79
N ARG A 118 -8.32 -3.86 9.98
CA ARG A 118 -9.13 -3.96 11.20
C ARG A 118 -9.79 -2.64 11.59
N ALA A 119 -9.13 -1.51 11.33
CA ALA A 119 -9.68 -0.18 11.55
C ALA A 119 -10.72 0.23 10.49
N GLY A 120 -10.87 -0.54 9.40
CA GLY A 120 -11.80 -0.24 8.31
C GLY A 120 -11.20 0.62 7.20
N THR A 121 -9.87 0.77 7.16
CA THR A 121 -9.18 1.49 6.08
C THR A 121 -9.20 0.69 4.79
N GLU A 122 -9.53 1.35 3.69
CA GLU A 122 -9.38 0.79 2.34
C GLU A 122 -7.89 0.73 1.98
N LEU A 123 -7.37 -0.49 1.72
CA LEU A 123 -6.02 -0.69 1.21
C LEU A 123 -6.02 -0.79 -0.31
N ALA A 124 -4.98 -0.25 -0.94
CA ALA A 124 -4.62 -0.55 -2.33
C ALA A 124 -3.15 -1.04 -2.35
N LEU A 125 -2.91 -2.21 -2.94
CA LEU A 125 -1.56 -2.73 -3.11
C LEU A 125 -0.99 -2.25 -4.45
N GLY A 126 0.20 -1.69 -4.40
CA GLY A 126 0.95 -1.19 -5.56
C GLY A 126 2.41 -1.64 -5.54
N SER A 127 3.14 -1.33 -6.61
CA SER A 127 4.57 -1.65 -6.76
C SER A 127 5.48 -0.46 -6.52
N ASP A 128 4.99 0.76 -6.78
CA ASP A 128 5.83 1.96 -6.88
C ASP A 128 6.95 1.79 -7.92
N ALA A 129 6.62 1.14 -9.05
CA ALA A 129 7.60 0.91 -10.12
C ALA A 129 8.19 2.24 -10.64
N PRO A 130 9.50 2.30 -10.86
CA PRO A 130 10.48 1.20 -10.92
C PRO A 130 11.18 0.88 -9.59
N VAL A 131 10.73 1.40 -8.46
CA VAL A 131 11.35 1.15 -7.14
C VAL A 131 11.25 -0.34 -6.79
N SER A 132 10.07 -0.94 -6.95
CA SER A 132 9.89 -2.38 -6.93
C SER A 132 9.37 -2.90 -8.28
N PRO A 133 9.55 -4.18 -8.59
CA PRO A 133 9.00 -4.79 -9.79
C PRO A 133 7.47 -4.68 -9.84
N VAL A 134 6.91 -4.62 -11.07
CA VAL A 134 5.46 -4.80 -11.29
C VAL A 134 5.15 -6.29 -11.16
N ASP A 135 5.01 -6.73 -9.92
CA ASP A 135 4.76 -8.13 -9.55
C ASP A 135 3.59 -8.20 -8.55
N PRO A 136 2.35 -8.21 -9.01
CA PRO A 136 1.18 -8.21 -8.13
C PRO A 136 1.07 -9.48 -7.29
N TRP A 137 1.46 -10.65 -7.81
CA TRP A 137 1.39 -11.89 -7.04
C TRP A 137 2.50 -11.99 -6.01
N GLY A 138 3.70 -11.48 -6.31
CA GLY A 138 4.76 -11.30 -5.32
C GLY A 138 4.36 -10.34 -4.21
N ALA A 139 3.71 -9.22 -4.54
CA ALA A 139 3.18 -8.27 -3.55
C ALA A 139 2.08 -8.91 -2.68
N ILE A 140 1.13 -9.66 -3.27
CA ILE A 140 0.11 -10.42 -2.54
C ILE A 140 0.76 -11.42 -1.58
N ARG A 141 1.74 -12.21 -2.07
CA ARG A 141 2.49 -13.16 -1.22
C ARG A 141 3.13 -12.46 -0.02
N VAL A 142 3.85 -11.36 -0.24
CA VAL A 142 4.51 -10.63 0.84
C VAL A 142 3.51 -10.04 1.83
N ALA A 143 2.37 -9.53 1.36
CA ALA A 143 1.32 -9.04 2.25
C ALA A 143 0.73 -10.15 3.15
N VAL A 144 0.66 -11.39 2.65
CA VAL A 144 0.13 -12.56 3.37
C VAL A 144 1.18 -13.24 4.24
N GLU A 145 2.38 -13.49 3.70
CA GLU A 145 3.41 -14.30 4.37
C GLU A 145 4.38 -13.44 5.19
N ARG A 146 4.37 -12.12 5.00
CA ARG A 146 5.28 -11.16 5.64
C ARG A 146 6.76 -11.48 5.41
N THR A 147 7.04 -12.11 4.27
CA THR A 147 8.39 -12.39 3.78
C THR A 147 8.34 -12.60 2.26
N GLY A 148 9.42 -12.24 1.56
CA GLY A 148 9.61 -12.49 0.13
C GLY A 148 10.73 -13.47 -0.16
N ASP A 149 11.42 -13.96 0.89
CA ASP A 149 12.62 -14.79 0.79
C ASP A 149 12.62 -15.92 1.84
N ARG A 150 13.80 -16.39 2.27
CA ARG A 150 13.96 -17.48 3.24
C ARG A 150 13.97 -17.03 4.71
N ARG A 151 13.93 -15.70 4.96
CA ARG A 151 13.88 -15.16 6.31
C ARG A 151 12.51 -15.48 6.95
N PRO A 152 12.41 -15.56 8.26
CA PRO A 152 11.12 -15.68 8.95
C PRO A 152 10.17 -14.53 8.60
N SER A 153 8.88 -14.78 8.76
CA SER A 153 7.85 -13.73 8.67
C SER A 153 8.17 -12.57 9.60
N TRP A 154 8.13 -11.35 9.06
CA TRP A 154 8.41 -10.12 9.81
C TRP A 154 7.09 -9.49 10.26
N HIS A 155 6.91 -9.33 11.59
CA HIS A 155 5.64 -8.89 12.18
C HIS A 155 4.43 -9.66 11.64
N PRO A 156 4.34 -11.01 11.89
CA PRO A 156 3.28 -11.86 11.33
C PRO A 156 1.87 -11.45 11.76
N GLU A 157 1.71 -10.72 12.88
CA GLU A 157 0.44 -10.14 13.34
C GLU A 157 -0.13 -9.09 12.38
N GLN A 158 0.71 -8.58 11.47
CA GLN A 158 0.33 -7.61 10.44
C GLN A 158 0.05 -8.28 9.07
N ALA A 159 0.02 -9.61 9.02
CA ALA A 159 -0.32 -10.36 7.82
C ALA A 159 -1.79 -10.12 7.39
N LEU A 160 -2.01 -9.99 6.10
CA LEU A 160 -3.34 -10.02 5.51
C LEU A 160 -3.76 -11.47 5.26
N THR A 161 -5.06 -11.73 5.24
CA THR A 161 -5.58 -12.94 4.59
C THR A 161 -5.41 -12.83 3.08
N LEU A 162 -5.33 -13.96 2.37
CA LEU A 162 -5.21 -13.95 0.91
C LEU A 162 -6.39 -13.22 0.25
N SER A 163 -7.61 -13.39 0.78
CA SER A 163 -8.79 -12.67 0.30
C SER A 163 -8.64 -11.14 0.44
N GLN A 164 -8.12 -10.66 1.58
CA GLN A 164 -7.87 -9.23 1.78
C GLN A 164 -6.82 -8.70 0.81
N ALA A 165 -5.72 -9.44 0.60
CA ALA A 165 -4.65 -9.03 -0.31
C ALA A 165 -5.12 -8.98 -1.78
N ILE A 166 -5.88 -9.98 -2.24
CA ILE A 166 -6.50 -9.99 -3.58
C ILE A 166 -7.48 -8.81 -3.72
N THR A 167 -8.34 -8.58 -2.73
CA THR A 167 -9.28 -7.46 -2.75
C THR A 167 -8.55 -6.12 -2.89
N ALA A 168 -7.49 -5.92 -2.13
CA ALA A 168 -6.68 -4.70 -2.18
C ALA A 168 -5.89 -4.55 -3.50
N SER A 169 -5.67 -5.64 -4.25
CA SER A 169 -4.99 -5.63 -5.55
C SER A 169 -5.94 -5.46 -6.74
N THR A 170 -7.26 -5.56 -6.54
CA THR A 170 -8.27 -5.61 -7.61
C THR A 170 -9.31 -4.49 -7.54
N ARG A 171 -8.94 -3.32 -7.05
CA ARG A 171 -9.86 -2.18 -6.85
C ARG A 171 -11.12 -2.57 -6.07
N HIS A 172 -11.02 -3.51 -5.14
CA HIS A 172 -12.13 -4.07 -4.34
C HIS A 172 -13.22 -4.78 -5.16
N VAL A 173 -12.93 -5.14 -6.43
CA VAL A 173 -13.82 -5.91 -7.30
C VAL A 173 -13.28 -7.34 -7.40
N THR A 174 -13.90 -8.26 -6.67
CA THR A 174 -13.48 -9.68 -6.61
C THR A 174 -14.52 -10.63 -7.22
N GLN A 175 -15.58 -10.09 -7.81
CA GLN A 175 -16.65 -10.87 -8.42
C GLN A 175 -17.03 -10.31 -9.79
N VAL A 176 -17.23 -11.19 -10.74
CA VAL A 176 -17.82 -10.85 -12.04
C VAL A 176 -19.33 -10.72 -11.87
N VAL A 177 -19.85 -9.53 -12.13
CA VAL A 177 -21.29 -9.22 -12.05
C VAL A 177 -21.79 -8.61 -13.34
N THR A 178 -23.04 -8.89 -13.70
CA THR A 178 -23.67 -8.27 -14.89
C THR A 178 -23.72 -6.77 -14.75
N GLY A 179 -23.20 -6.04 -15.75
CA GLY A 179 -23.10 -4.58 -15.74
C GLY A 179 -21.90 -4.02 -14.97
N GLY A 180 -21.05 -4.88 -14.41
CA GLY A 180 -19.79 -4.51 -13.81
C GLY A 180 -18.68 -4.25 -14.84
N PRO A 181 -17.46 -3.87 -14.37
CA PRO A 181 -16.29 -3.73 -15.24
C PRO A 181 -16.02 -5.04 -15.99
N GLY A 182 -15.69 -4.93 -17.26
CA GLY A 182 -15.29 -6.06 -18.09
C GLY A 182 -13.81 -6.43 -17.94
N ASP A 183 -13.24 -6.22 -16.74
CA ASP A 183 -11.84 -6.48 -16.43
C ASP A 183 -11.73 -7.81 -15.70
N VAL A 184 -11.10 -8.81 -16.32
CA VAL A 184 -11.00 -10.18 -15.79
C VAL A 184 -9.62 -10.74 -16.10
N ILE A 185 -9.05 -11.48 -15.14
CA ILE A 185 -7.92 -12.38 -15.39
C ILE A 185 -8.35 -13.82 -15.13
N ALA A 186 -7.83 -14.75 -15.92
CA ALA A 186 -7.92 -16.18 -15.64
C ALA A 186 -6.51 -16.72 -15.34
N VAL A 187 -6.43 -17.60 -14.37
CA VAL A 187 -5.18 -18.25 -13.94
C VAL A 187 -5.38 -19.76 -13.86
N ALA A 188 -4.35 -20.55 -14.14
CA ALA A 188 -4.44 -22.02 -14.22
C ALA A 188 -4.80 -22.70 -12.88
N HIS A 189 -4.44 -22.06 -11.77
CA HIS A 189 -4.59 -22.65 -10.44
C HIS A 189 -5.39 -21.74 -9.53
N ASN A 190 -6.17 -22.33 -8.63
CA ASN A 190 -6.84 -21.56 -7.59
C ASN A 190 -5.80 -20.95 -6.61
N PRO A 191 -5.68 -19.61 -6.51
CA PRO A 191 -4.70 -19.00 -5.64
C PRO A 191 -4.83 -19.40 -4.17
N PHE A 192 -6.03 -19.77 -3.72
CA PHE A 192 -6.30 -20.17 -2.33
C PHE A 192 -5.71 -21.53 -1.96
N ASP A 193 -5.27 -22.32 -2.94
CA ASP A 193 -4.59 -23.60 -2.73
C ASP A 193 -3.06 -23.47 -2.79
N LEU A 194 -2.54 -22.24 -2.97
CA LEU A 194 -1.13 -21.95 -3.20
C LEU A 194 -0.52 -21.13 -2.06
N SER A 195 0.81 -21.23 -1.90
CA SER A 195 1.60 -20.46 -0.97
C SER A 195 3.04 -20.30 -1.48
N GLY A 196 3.84 -19.47 -0.84
CA GLY A 196 5.26 -19.28 -1.15
C GLY A 196 5.50 -18.94 -2.60
N ASN A 197 6.49 -19.60 -3.19
CA ASN A 197 6.88 -19.36 -4.58
C ASN A 197 5.80 -19.79 -5.58
N ALA A 198 4.92 -20.74 -5.23
CA ALA A 198 3.82 -21.15 -6.11
C ALA A 198 2.77 -20.02 -6.23
N LEU A 199 2.47 -19.32 -5.14
CA LEU A 199 1.58 -18.16 -5.15
C LEU A 199 2.22 -16.97 -5.91
N ALA A 200 3.48 -16.66 -5.62
CA ALA A 200 4.20 -15.57 -6.31
C ALA A 200 4.43 -15.85 -7.80
N GLY A 201 4.51 -17.12 -8.20
CA GLY A 201 4.76 -17.53 -9.57
C GLY A 201 3.50 -17.64 -10.44
N ILE A 202 2.33 -17.21 -9.96
CA ILE A 202 1.11 -17.24 -10.77
C ILE A 202 1.28 -16.30 -11.97
N THR A 203 0.93 -16.81 -13.15
CA THR A 203 0.82 -16.04 -14.39
C THR A 203 -0.62 -16.01 -14.87
N SER A 204 -0.99 -14.97 -15.59
CA SER A 204 -2.32 -14.85 -16.20
C SER A 204 -2.35 -15.63 -17.51
N ASP A 205 -3.27 -16.60 -17.64
CA ASP A 205 -3.52 -17.30 -18.89
C ASP A 205 -4.39 -16.49 -19.84
N LEU A 206 -5.23 -15.63 -19.29
CA LEU A 206 -6.08 -14.71 -20.03
C LEU A 206 -6.21 -13.39 -19.28
N THR A 207 -6.09 -12.28 -20.01
CA THR A 207 -6.38 -10.95 -19.50
C THR A 207 -7.40 -10.26 -20.40
N VAL A 208 -8.48 -9.80 -19.79
CA VAL A 208 -9.55 -9.04 -20.45
C VAL A 208 -9.61 -7.68 -19.79
N VAL A 209 -9.64 -6.60 -20.58
CA VAL A 209 -9.77 -5.23 -20.10
C VAL A 209 -10.89 -4.54 -20.89
N GLY A 210 -11.86 -3.99 -20.18
CA GLY A 210 -13.05 -3.37 -20.82
C GLY A 210 -13.87 -4.32 -21.69
N GLY A 211 -13.80 -5.63 -21.44
CA GLY A 211 -14.45 -6.67 -22.24
C GLY A 211 -13.65 -7.16 -23.45
N GLU A 212 -12.45 -6.62 -23.70
CA GLU A 212 -11.59 -7.02 -24.80
C GLU A 212 -10.41 -7.87 -24.29
N VAL A 213 -10.08 -8.95 -25.01
CA VAL A 213 -8.92 -9.80 -24.70
C VAL A 213 -7.65 -9.02 -25.04
N THR A 214 -6.84 -8.72 -24.04
CA THR A 214 -5.57 -7.97 -24.20
C THR A 214 -4.34 -8.87 -24.15
N ALA A 215 -4.44 -10.04 -23.49
CA ALA A 215 -3.41 -11.08 -23.49
C ALA A 215 -4.04 -12.45 -23.31
N ALA A 216 -3.48 -13.46 -23.99
CA ALA A 216 -3.80 -14.87 -23.80
C ALA A 216 -2.51 -15.69 -23.94
N ALA A 217 -2.28 -16.63 -23.00
CA ALA A 217 -1.27 -17.67 -23.16
C ALA A 217 -1.86 -18.73 -24.10
N LEU A 218 -1.23 -18.93 -25.26
CA LEU A 218 -1.57 -19.94 -26.26
C LEU A 218 -0.88 -21.26 -25.93
#